data_3ccf1b202d1baca7638b32359169ed7e
#
_entry.id   3ccf1b202d1baca7638b32359169ed7e
#
_cell.length_a   1.000
_cell.length_b   1.000
_cell.length_c   1.000
_cell.angle_alpha   90.00
_cell.angle_beta   90.00
_cell.angle_gamma   90.00
#
_symmetry.space_group_name_H-M   'P 1'
#
loop_
_entity.id
_entity.type
_entity.pdbx_description
1 polymer ?
#
loop_
_entity_poly.entity_id
_entity_poly.type
_entity_poly.pdbx_seq_one_letter_code
_entity_poly.pdbx_strand_id
1 'polypeptide(L)'
;MQPTRILPDLQCSLMCEEVRQEANANFFLIGVLGLIRVPQLPVIAFKLSVFNRWTAGVGQFIETTRFIAPDQTTVLRKGEVKFSLQEAGQHATNVTVFTQVEFKIAGTYYVEVLVDDVMKLRYPVPVIHTPPPQPPSAPPVPPAPAS
;
A
#
# COMPACT_ATOMS: atom_id res chain seq x y z
N MET A 1 -41.01 0.72 0.99
CA MET A 1 -40.01 1.83 0.85
C MET A 1 -38.62 1.23 0.73
N GLN A 2 -37.93 1.52 -0.33
CA GLN A 2 -36.56 1.03 -0.47
C GLN A 2 -35.65 1.82 0.47
N PRO A 3 -34.71 1.15 1.17
CA PRO A 3 -33.77 1.87 2.01
C PRO A 3 -32.91 2.80 1.15
N THR A 4 -32.67 3.98 1.66
CA THR A 4 -31.79 4.94 1.01
C THR A 4 -30.36 4.41 1.02
N ARG A 5 -29.76 4.29 -0.15
CA ARG A 5 -28.37 3.88 -0.29
C ARG A 5 -27.51 5.13 -0.28
N ILE A 6 -26.52 5.14 0.60
CA ILE A 6 -25.59 6.27 0.75
C ILE A 6 -24.19 5.75 0.55
N LEU A 7 -23.46 6.30 -0.43
CA LEU A 7 -22.06 5.93 -0.65
C LEU A 7 -21.21 6.31 0.56
N PRO A 8 -20.35 5.41 1.01
CA PRO A 8 -19.53 5.68 2.18
C PRO A 8 -18.40 6.66 1.88
N ASP A 9 -17.88 7.24 2.95
CA ASP A 9 -16.64 8.00 2.93
C ASP A 9 -15.47 7.10 3.24
N LEU A 10 -14.36 7.35 2.60
CA LEU A 10 -13.10 6.68 2.93
C LEU A 10 -12.45 7.45 4.07
N GLN A 11 -12.46 6.84 5.25
CA GLN A 11 -11.89 7.45 6.44
C GLN A 11 -10.37 7.53 6.33
N CYS A 12 -9.74 6.45 5.84
CA CYS A 12 -8.30 6.44 5.59
C CYS A 12 -7.94 5.30 4.65
N SER A 13 -6.80 5.46 3.99
CA SER A 13 -6.14 4.41 3.22
C SER A 13 -4.64 4.52 3.46
N LEU A 14 -4.01 3.44 3.85
CA LEU A 14 -2.57 3.41 4.13
C LEU A 14 -1.98 2.13 3.56
N MET A 15 -0.84 2.28 2.88
CA MET A 15 -0.04 1.13 2.45
C MET A 15 0.95 0.79 3.56
N CYS A 16 1.03 -0.49 3.91
CA CYS A 16 1.84 -0.99 5.00
C CYS A 16 2.61 -2.23 4.55
N GLU A 17 3.69 -2.53 5.26
CA GLU A 17 4.38 -3.80 5.07
C GLU A 17 3.49 -4.96 5.50
N GLU A 18 2.78 -4.79 6.62
CA GLU A 18 1.90 -5.82 7.15
C GLU A 18 0.76 -5.19 7.96
N VAL A 19 -0.40 -5.84 7.91
CA VAL A 19 -1.55 -5.51 8.75
C VAL A 19 -1.92 -6.76 9.55
N ARG A 20 -2.02 -6.62 10.85
CA ARG A 20 -2.43 -7.71 11.76
C ARG A 20 -3.68 -7.31 12.51
N GLN A 21 -4.51 -8.28 12.83
CA GLN A 21 -5.70 -8.09 13.63
C GLN A 21 -5.52 -8.76 14.98
N GLU A 22 -5.83 -8.02 16.05
CA GLU A 22 -5.83 -8.57 17.39
C GLU A 22 -7.05 -9.44 17.66
N ALA A 23 -7.01 -10.21 18.74
CA ALA A 23 -8.15 -11.02 19.19
C ALA A 23 -9.39 -10.16 19.49
N ASN A 24 -9.22 -8.90 19.85
CA ASN A 24 -10.32 -7.95 20.12
C ASN A 24 -10.81 -7.24 18.85
N ALA A 25 -10.38 -7.70 17.68
CA ALA A 25 -10.72 -7.16 16.36
C ALA A 25 -10.08 -5.80 16.02
N ASN A 26 -9.23 -5.24 16.87
CA ASN A 26 -8.46 -4.05 16.52
C ASN A 26 -7.31 -4.42 15.57
N PHE A 27 -6.83 -3.44 14.81
CA PHE A 27 -5.77 -3.66 13.83
C PHE A 27 -4.46 -3.05 14.27
N PHE A 28 -3.36 -3.74 13.94
CA PHE A 28 -2.01 -3.20 13.98
C PHE A 28 -1.56 -2.93 12.55
N LEU A 29 -1.07 -1.73 12.29
CA LEU A 29 -0.42 -1.40 11.02
C LEU A 29 1.08 -1.38 11.26
N ILE A 30 1.79 -2.26 10.57
CA ILE A 30 3.24 -2.43 10.74
C ILE A 30 3.93 -1.92 9.48
N GLY A 31 4.86 -0.98 9.65
CA GLY A 31 5.60 -0.42 8.54
C GLY A 31 4.72 0.36 7.58
N VAL A 32 4.11 1.45 8.05
CA VAL A 32 3.33 2.33 7.18
C VAL A 32 4.28 2.99 6.18
N LEU A 33 4.03 2.76 4.88
CA LEU A 33 4.95 3.14 3.82
C LEU A 33 4.57 4.51 3.24
N GLY A 34 5.46 5.49 3.41
CA GLY A 34 5.36 6.75 2.68
C GLY A 34 6.25 6.76 1.45
N LEU A 35 7.26 5.90 1.45
CA LEU A 35 8.31 5.82 0.45
C LEU A 35 8.88 4.41 0.48
N ILE A 36 9.11 3.83 -0.69
CA ILE A 36 9.72 2.50 -0.79
C ILE A 36 11.13 2.65 -1.30
N ARG A 37 12.10 2.16 -0.52
CA ARG A 37 13.50 2.13 -0.92
C ARG A 37 13.86 0.75 -1.40
N VAL A 38 14.44 0.65 -2.58
CA VAL A 38 14.83 -0.63 -3.17
C VAL A 38 16.35 -0.64 -3.43
N PRO A 39 17.05 -1.75 -3.09
CA PRO A 39 18.50 -1.82 -3.26
C PRO A 39 18.93 -2.02 -4.70
N GLN A 40 18.04 -2.50 -5.53
CA GLN A 40 18.30 -2.80 -6.94
C GLN A 40 16.99 -2.79 -7.72
N LEU A 41 17.09 -2.65 -9.04
CA LEU A 41 15.98 -2.74 -9.97
C LEU A 41 16.37 -3.66 -11.13
N PRO A 42 15.49 -4.54 -11.60
CA PRO A 42 14.15 -4.80 -11.04
C PRO A 42 14.22 -5.56 -9.71
N VAL A 43 13.19 -5.41 -8.92
CA VAL A 43 13.09 -6.10 -7.63
C VAL A 43 11.63 -6.50 -7.38
N ILE A 44 11.43 -7.59 -6.68
CA ILE A 44 10.10 -8.07 -6.32
C ILE A 44 9.84 -7.79 -4.84
N ALA A 45 8.80 -7.02 -4.55
CA ALA A 45 8.30 -6.85 -3.20
C ALA A 45 7.43 -8.06 -2.85
N PHE A 46 7.80 -8.78 -1.80
CA PHE A 46 7.13 -10.00 -1.43
C PHE A 46 5.67 -9.75 -1.06
N LYS A 47 5.40 -8.66 -0.32
CA LYS A 47 4.08 -8.38 0.19
C LYS A 47 3.91 -6.87 0.44
N LEU A 48 2.81 -6.32 -0.05
CA LEU A 48 2.38 -4.95 0.25
C LEU A 48 0.92 -5.03 0.66
N SER A 49 0.57 -4.40 1.78
CA SER A 49 -0.79 -4.42 2.31
C SER A 49 -1.40 -3.02 2.26
N VAL A 50 -2.66 -2.92 1.83
CA VAL A 50 -3.39 -1.66 1.84
C VAL A 50 -4.54 -1.80 2.84
N PHE A 51 -4.52 -0.94 3.84
CA PHE A 51 -5.55 -0.84 4.87
C PHE A 51 -6.51 0.26 4.49
N ASN A 52 -7.79 -0.07 4.31
CA ASN A 52 -8.85 0.90 4.01
C ASN A 52 -9.94 0.82 5.05
N ARG A 53 -10.38 1.97 5.54
CA ARG A 53 -11.51 2.03 6.46
C ARG A 53 -12.59 2.94 5.91
N TRP A 54 -13.81 2.41 5.87
CA TRP A 54 -14.99 3.09 5.34
C TRP A 54 -15.95 3.41 6.48
N THR A 55 -16.68 4.52 6.33
CA THR A 55 -17.66 4.97 7.30
C THR A 55 -18.75 5.81 6.63
N ALA A 56 -19.77 6.18 7.37
CA ALA A 56 -20.81 7.12 6.96
C ALA A 56 -21.63 6.68 5.73
N GLY A 57 -21.66 5.38 5.45
CA GLY A 57 -22.43 4.85 4.33
C GLY A 57 -23.55 3.94 4.78
N VAL A 58 -24.48 3.67 3.89
CA VAL A 58 -25.58 2.74 4.10
C VAL A 58 -25.80 1.94 2.82
N GLY A 59 -25.70 0.62 2.90
CA GLY A 59 -25.92 -0.27 1.79
C GLY A 59 -24.83 -1.32 1.62
N GLN A 60 -24.85 -1.96 0.45
CA GLN A 60 -23.84 -2.92 0.05
C GLN A 60 -22.97 -2.29 -1.04
N PHE A 61 -21.66 -2.52 -0.94
CA PHE A 61 -20.68 -1.84 -1.78
C PHE A 61 -19.59 -2.80 -2.23
N ILE A 62 -18.90 -2.42 -3.30
CA ILE A 62 -17.69 -3.09 -3.76
C ILE A 62 -16.55 -2.08 -3.68
N GLU A 63 -15.53 -2.42 -2.86
CA GLU A 63 -14.29 -1.66 -2.83
C GLU A 63 -13.34 -2.22 -3.90
N THR A 64 -12.69 -1.32 -4.62
CA THR A 64 -11.61 -1.67 -5.54
C THR A 64 -10.36 -0.93 -5.11
N THR A 65 -9.26 -1.65 -4.93
CA THR A 65 -7.96 -1.07 -4.66
C THR A 65 -7.04 -1.44 -5.81
N ARG A 66 -6.40 -0.44 -6.44
CA ARG A 66 -5.50 -0.65 -7.57
C ARG A 66 -4.13 -0.09 -7.24
N PHE A 67 -3.10 -0.81 -7.66
CA PHE A 67 -1.72 -0.34 -7.63
C PHE A 67 -1.27 -0.02 -9.04
N ILE A 68 -0.90 1.24 -9.27
CA ILE A 68 -0.69 1.81 -10.61
C ILE A 68 0.79 2.12 -10.82
N ALA A 69 1.29 1.78 -12.00
CA ALA A 69 2.67 2.07 -12.40
C ALA A 69 2.92 3.57 -12.60
N PRO A 70 4.19 3.99 -12.68
CA PRO A 70 4.53 5.41 -12.89
C PRO A 70 3.96 6.03 -14.16
N ASP A 71 3.60 5.23 -15.16
CA ASP A 71 2.93 5.74 -16.37
C ASP A 71 1.52 6.26 -16.09
N GLN A 72 1.02 6.06 -14.86
CA GLN A 72 -0.28 6.49 -14.37
C GLN A 72 -1.47 5.76 -15.01
N THR A 73 -1.25 4.75 -15.81
CA THR A 73 -2.30 4.01 -16.52
C THR A 73 -2.23 2.50 -16.33
N THR A 74 -1.03 1.93 -16.22
CA THR A 74 -0.87 0.48 -16.11
C THR A 74 -1.23 0.01 -14.70
N VAL A 75 -2.24 -0.84 -14.61
CA VAL A 75 -2.65 -1.47 -13.35
C VAL A 75 -1.76 -2.67 -13.10
N LEU A 76 -0.91 -2.59 -12.06
CA LEU A 76 -0.02 -3.68 -11.69
C LEU A 76 -0.71 -4.74 -10.86
N ARG A 77 -1.59 -4.31 -9.96
CA ARG A 77 -2.39 -5.18 -9.10
C ARG A 77 -3.73 -4.55 -8.84
N LYS A 78 -4.73 -5.38 -8.61
CA LYS A 78 -6.09 -4.97 -8.32
C LYS A 78 -6.71 -5.94 -7.34
N GLY A 79 -7.40 -5.43 -6.34
CA GLY A 79 -8.17 -6.22 -5.40
C GLY A 79 -9.59 -5.68 -5.29
N GLU A 80 -10.55 -6.56 -5.10
CA GLU A 80 -11.95 -6.19 -4.88
C GLU A 80 -12.46 -6.83 -3.60
N VAL A 81 -13.22 -6.08 -2.81
CA VAL A 81 -13.82 -6.54 -1.57
C VAL A 81 -15.27 -6.08 -1.51
N LYS A 82 -16.17 -7.02 -1.28
CA LYS A 82 -17.58 -6.70 -1.00
C LYS A 82 -17.74 -6.41 0.47
N PHE A 83 -18.42 -5.34 0.80
CA PHE A 83 -18.70 -4.98 2.19
C PHE A 83 -20.04 -4.28 2.31
N SER A 84 -20.53 -4.18 3.54
CA SER A 84 -21.81 -3.53 3.81
C SER A 84 -21.69 -2.64 5.04
N LEU A 85 -22.48 -1.57 5.02
CA LEU A 85 -22.67 -0.67 6.16
C LEU A 85 -24.17 -0.55 6.37
N GLN A 86 -24.63 -0.78 7.60
CA GLN A 86 -26.06 -0.78 7.92
C GLN A 86 -26.52 0.56 8.45
N GLU A 87 -25.62 1.32 9.05
CA GLU A 87 -25.94 2.62 9.63
C GLU A 87 -24.73 3.56 9.58
N ALA A 88 -25.00 4.86 9.62
CA ALA A 88 -23.97 5.88 9.38
C ALA A 88 -22.81 5.88 10.38
N GLY A 89 -23.02 5.38 11.60
CA GLY A 89 -21.96 5.30 12.61
C GLY A 89 -21.09 4.05 12.53
N GLN A 90 -21.41 3.13 11.63
CA GLN A 90 -20.66 1.88 11.47
C GLN A 90 -19.42 2.08 10.64
N HIS A 91 -18.38 1.28 10.94
CA HIS A 91 -17.16 1.21 10.11
C HIS A 91 -17.08 -0.12 9.40
N ALA A 92 -16.40 -0.12 8.26
CA ALA A 92 -15.92 -1.34 7.61
C ALA A 92 -14.44 -1.17 7.32
N THR A 93 -13.64 -2.15 7.74
CA THR A 93 -12.20 -2.15 7.50
C THR A 93 -11.87 -3.31 6.58
N ASN A 94 -11.22 -2.99 5.46
CA ASN A 94 -10.80 -3.97 4.47
C ASN A 94 -9.30 -3.89 4.29
N VAL A 95 -8.65 -5.05 4.21
CA VAL A 95 -7.23 -5.15 3.95
C VAL A 95 -7.02 -5.90 2.65
N THR A 96 -6.33 -5.28 1.71
CA THR A 96 -5.95 -5.90 0.44
C THR A 96 -4.47 -6.18 0.47
N VAL A 97 -4.09 -7.43 0.19
CA VAL A 97 -2.69 -7.84 0.17
C VAL A 97 -2.28 -8.08 -1.27
N PHE A 98 -1.26 -7.35 -1.72
CA PHE A 98 -0.61 -7.57 -3.00
C PHE A 98 0.68 -8.33 -2.78
N THR A 99 0.82 -9.50 -3.41
CA THR A 99 2.01 -10.32 -3.29
C THR A 99 2.85 -10.25 -4.55
N GLN A 100 4.16 -10.37 -4.39
CA GLN A 100 5.11 -10.46 -5.50
C GLN A 100 4.95 -9.32 -6.52
N VAL A 101 4.91 -8.10 -6.00
CA VAL A 101 4.83 -6.91 -6.85
C VAL A 101 6.21 -6.60 -7.40
N GLU A 102 6.35 -6.60 -8.72
CA GLU A 102 7.62 -6.30 -9.37
C GLU A 102 7.75 -4.80 -9.61
N PHE A 103 8.84 -4.22 -9.10
CA PHE A 103 9.24 -2.86 -9.43
C PHE A 103 10.32 -2.93 -10.49
N LYS A 104 9.97 -2.58 -11.72
CA LYS A 104 10.91 -2.58 -12.84
C LYS A 104 11.73 -1.31 -12.90
N ILE A 105 11.13 -0.19 -12.52
CA ILE A 105 11.74 1.13 -12.57
C ILE A 105 11.46 1.89 -11.28
N ALA A 106 12.34 2.82 -10.95
CA ALA A 106 12.09 3.82 -9.94
C ALA A 106 11.07 4.84 -10.47
N GLY A 107 10.33 5.47 -9.59
CA GLY A 107 9.34 6.47 -9.97
C GLY A 107 8.22 6.53 -8.96
N THR A 108 7.22 7.35 -9.26
CA THR A 108 6.06 7.47 -8.41
C THR A 108 4.96 6.52 -8.88
N TYR A 109 4.68 5.53 -8.04
CA TYR A 109 3.54 4.63 -8.21
C TYR A 109 2.33 5.23 -7.48
N TYR A 110 1.15 4.69 -7.71
CA TYR A 110 -0.07 5.22 -7.10
C TYR A 110 -0.93 4.11 -6.55
N VAL A 111 -1.59 4.38 -5.44
CA VAL A 111 -2.70 3.57 -4.95
C VAL A 111 -3.98 4.31 -5.27
N GLU A 112 -4.95 3.60 -5.86
CA GLU A 112 -6.28 4.13 -6.12
C GLU A 112 -7.29 3.32 -5.36
N VAL A 113 -8.18 4.00 -4.65
CA VAL A 113 -9.26 3.36 -3.88
C VAL A 113 -10.59 3.86 -4.41
N LEU A 114 -11.42 2.90 -4.81
CA LEU A 114 -12.73 3.17 -5.39
C LEU A 114 -13.81 2.44 -4.60
N VAL A 115 -15.01 3.00 -4.60
CA VAL A 115 -16.21 2.32 -4.14
C VAL A 115 -17.26 2.39 -5.26
N ASP A 116 -17.77 1.23 -5.68
CA ASP A 116 -18.70 1.12 -6.79
C ASP A 116 -18.25 1.92 -8.02
N ASP A 117 -16.97 1.77 -8.38
CA ASP A 117 -16.32 2.45 -9.49
C ASP A 117 -16.18 3.98 -9.33
N VAL A 118 -16.50 4.54 -8.16
CA VAL A 118 -16.26 5.94 -7.85
C VAL A 118 -14.93 6.07 -7.13
N MET A 119 -13.99 6.81 -7.74
CA MET A 119 -12.68 7.02 -7.12
C MET A 119 -12.81 7.94 -5.91
N LYS A 120 -12.40 7.45 -4.74
CA LYS A 120 -12.42 8.21 -3.49
C LYS A 120 -11.08 8.80 -3.14
N LEU A 121 -9.99 8.12 -3.54
CA LEU A 121 -8.65 8.56 -3.17
C LEU A 121 -7.65 7.99 -4.15
N ARG A 122 -6.69 8.81 -4.49
CA ARG A 122 -5.49 8.41 -5.22
C ARG A 122 -4.31 9.05 -4.51
N TYR A 123 -3.32 8.26 -4.14
CA TYR A 123 -2.15 8.80 -3.48
C TYR A 123 -0.86 8.21 -4.01
N PRO A 124 0.23 8.99 -3.97
CA PRO A 124 1.51 8.55 -4.52
C PRO A 124 2.23 7.60 -3.56
N VAL A 125 2.97 6.67 -4.16
CA VAL A 125 3.90 5.79 -3.46
C VAL A 125 5.22 5.89 -4.21
N PRO A 126 6.12 6.78 -3.81
CA PRO A 126 7.42 6.88 -4.47
C PRO A 126 8.26 5.64 -4.22
N VAL A 127 8.89 5.15 -5.29
CA VAL A 127 9.85 4.05 -5.22
C VAL A 127 11.18 4.60 -5.68
N ILE A 128 12.18 4.58 -4.79
CA ILE A 128 13.49 5.10 -5.08
C ILE A 128 14.54 4.00 -5.01
N HIS A 129 15.53 4.11 -5.88
CA HIS A 129 16.66 3.21 -5.89
C HIS A 129 17.73 3.77 -4.95
N THR A 130 17.97 3.04 -3.87
CA THR A 130 19.03 3.36 -2.92
C THR A 130 19.96 2.16 -2.89
N PRO A 131 21.12 2.24 -3.57
CA PRO A 131 22.09 1.14 -3.52
C PRO A 131 22.47 0.84 -2.07
N PRO A 132 22.73 -0.43 -1.72
CA PRO A 132 23.20 -0.76 -0.39
C PRO A 132 24.51 -0.01 -0.12
N PRO A 133 24.75 0.44 1.14
CA PRO A 133 25.98 1.12 1.46
C PRO A 133 27.14 0.19 1.14
N GLN A 134 28.14 0.73 0.41
CA GLN A 134 29.37 -0.02 0.17
C GLN A 134 30.07 -0.24 1.51
N PRO A 135 30.61 -1.45 1.75
CA PRO A 135 31.44 -1.64 2.93
C PRO A 135 32.57 -0.63 2.88
N PRO A 136 32.95 -0.03 4.02
CA PRO A 136 34.07 0.90 4.03
C PRO A 136 35.27 0.19 3.41
N SER A 137 35.97 0.87 2.46
CA SER A 137 37.18 0.33 1.89
C SER A 137 38.15 0.03 3.02
N ALA A 138 38.79 -1.15 2.97
CA ALA A 138 39.80 -1.49 3.97
C ALA A 138 40.84 -0.38 4.01
N PRO A 139 41.27 0.06 5.22
CA PRO A 139 42.33 1.04 5.27
C PRO A 139 43.56 0.52 4.54
N PRO A 140 44.31 1.40 3.84
CA PRO A 140 45.47 0.95 3.11
C PRO A 140 46.43 0.25 4.05
N VAL A 141 46.93 -0.90 3.62
CA VAL A 141 47.94 -1.65 4.39
C VAL A 141 49.18 -0.75 4.52
N PRO A 142 49.65 -0.50 5.74
CA PRO A 142 50.85 0.31 5.90
C PRO A 142 52.02 -0.38 5.18
N PRO A 143 52.92 0.38 4.56
CA PRO A 143 54.06 -0.22 3.92
C PRO A 143 54.89 -1.03 4.91
N ALA A 144 55.46 -2.16 4.43
CA ALA A 144 56.29 -2.98 5.27
C ALA A 144 57.47 -2.14 5.80
N PRO A 145 57.85 -2.31 7.08
CA PRO A 145 58.97 -1.57 7.60
C PRO A 145 60.25 -1.90 6.81
N ALA A 146 61.05 -0.87 6.48
CA ALA A 146 62.31 -1.05 5.81
C ALA A 146 63.23 -1.88 6.71
N SER A 147 63.82 -2.92 6.14
CA SER A 147 64.78 -3.77 6.83
C SER A 147 66.16 -3.16 6.79
#